data_7b8973ca3e8cb57f16aa7844d64f9a5c
#
_entry.id   7b8973ca3e8cb57f16aa7844d64f9a5c
#
_cell.length_a   1.000
_cell.length_b   1.000
_cell.length_c   1.000
_cell.angle_alpha   90.00
_cell.angle_beta   90.00
_cell.angle_gamma   90.00
#
_symmetry.space_group_name_H-M   'P 1'
#
loop_
_entity.id
_entity.type
_entity.pdbx_description
1 polymer ?
#
loop_
_entity_poly.entity_id
_entity_poly.type
_entity_poly.pdbx_seq_one_letter_code
_entity_poly.pdbx_strand_id
1 'polypeptide(L)'
;MSSTHVVQHLLAASALTVAFAATAAAADPFMLTSTTFKDGQMMPRKVANTNPQNPNCVGENVSPQLSWSNAPEGTKSFALLMEDPEGRGGAGVHHWVAYGIPASVTSFAEGEVSKPSEKYIGGKSTQGVGNYSGPCTPPGTPHHYTFVVVATDLDPKELAPGLTREEFLAKLVPPAPAMSHSKGTAGLVGLFVKPN
;
A
#
# COMPACT_ATOMS: atom_id res chain seq x y z
N MET A 1 20.26 -93.28 4.26
CA MET A 1 19.25 -92.31 4.66
C MET A 1 19.88 -90.95 4.50
N SER A 2 19.57 -90.26 3.37
CA SER A 2 20.20 -88.97 3.04
C SER A 2 19.14 -87.87 3.16
N SER A 3 19.34 -86.91 4.06
CA SER A 3 18.44 -85.78 4.27
C SER A 3 18.96 -84.58 3.49
N THR A 4 18.18 -84.19 2.52
CA THR A 4 18.47 -83.03 1.69
C THR A 4 17.79 -81.77 2.33
N HIS A 5 18.58 -80.81 2.80
CA HIS A 5 18.08 -79.50 3.27
C HIS A 5 17.91 -78.55 2.12
N VAL A 6 16.68 -78.14 1.87
CA VAL A 6 16.33 -77.04 0.91
C VAL A 6 16.42 -75.70 1.63
N VAL A 7 17.36 -74.85 1.22
CA VAL A 7 17.48 -73.47 1.71
C VAL A 7 16.61 -72.57 0.81
N GLN A 8 15.55 -71.99 1.36
CA GLN A 8 14.73 -70.98 0.70
C GLN A 8 15.35 -69.62 0.93
N HIS A 9 15.80 -68.99 -0.15
CA HIS A 9 16.22 -67.57 -0.14
C HIS A 9 15.00 -66.69 -0.30
N LEU A 10 14.64 -65.91 0.74
CA LEU A 10 13.66 -64.83 0.70
C LEU A 10 14.34 -63.57 0.14
N LEU A 11 13.98 -63.17 -1.07
CA LEU A 11 14.34 -61.91 -1.66
C LEU A 11 13.39 -60.82 -1.11
N ALA A 12 13.90 -59.96 -0.22
CA ALA A 12 13.18 -58.77 0.23
C ALA A 12 13.32 -57.64 -0.84
N ALA A 13 12.27 -57.33 -1.54
CA ALA A 13 12.22 -56.21 -2.44
C ALA A 13 11.94 -54.90 -1.65
N SER A 14 12.97 -54.07 -1.46
CA SER A 14 12.82 -52.71 -0.89
C SER A 14 12.26 -51.77 -1.91
N ALA A 15 11.00 -51.36 -1.77
CA ALA A 15 10.38 -50.30 -2.58
C ALA A 15 10.90 -48.94 -2.11
N LEU A 16 11.70 -48.26 -2.93
CA LEU A 16 12.19 -46.90 -2.70
C LEU A 16 11.08 -45.94 -3.06
N THR A 17 10.37 -45.38 -2.10
CA THR A 17 9.38 -44.28 -2.33
C THR A 17 10.12 -42.99 -2.46
N VAL A 18 10.18 -42.45 -3.69
CA VAL A 18 10.67 -41.09 -3.98
C VAL A 18 9.55 -40.12 -3.64
N ALA A 19 9.68 -39.39 -2.52
CA ALA A 19 8.79 -38.30 -2.17
C ALA A 19 9.17 -37.08 -3.02
N PHE A 20 8.31 -36.66 -3.95
CA PHE A 20 8.41 -35.38 -4.62
C PHE A 20 8.00 -34.28 -3.64
N ALA A 21 8.96 -33.50 -3.14
CA ALA A 21 8.69 -32.26 -2.44
C ALA A 21 8.18 -31.24 -3.48
N ALA A 22 6.89 -30.92 -3.45
CA ALA A 22 6.36 -29.80 -4.20
C ALA A 22 6.96 -28.51 -3.62
N THR A 23 7.81 -27.83 -4.36
CA THR A 23 8.25 -26.47 -4.02
C THR A 23 7.04 -25.54 -4.16
N ALA A 24 6.50 -25.05 -3.02
CA ALA A 24 5.52 -23.99 -3.04
C ALA A 24 6.17 -22.75 -3.72
N ALA A 25 5.62 -22.32 -4.85
CA ALA A 25 6.01 -21.06 -5.45
C ALA A 25 5.71 -19.93 -4.45
N ALA A 26 6.68 -19.05 -4.20
CA ALA A 26 6.44 -17.88 -3.38
C ALA A 26 5.34 -17.04 -4.05
N ALA A 27 4.36 -16.58 -3.26
CA ALA A 27 3.33 -15.68 -3.78
C ALA A 27 4.00 -14.38 -4.26
N ASP A 28 3.47 -13.81 -5.35
CA ASP A 28 3.92 -12.51 -5.84
C ASP A 28 3.76 -11.44 -4.76
N PRO A 29 4.71 -10.51 -4.62
CA PRO A 29 4.65 -9.49 -3.58
C PRO A 29 3.45 -8.54 -3.75
N PHE A 30 2.91 -8.05 -2.64
CA PHE A 30 1.95 -6.96 -2.65
C PHE A 30 2.62 -5.71 -3.20
N MET A 31 2.09 -5.11 -4.26
CA MET A 31 2.72 -4.02 -5.01
C MET A 31 1.79 -2.81 -5.12
N LEU A 32 2.37 -1.61 -5.08
CA LEU A 32 1.74 -0.35 -5.47
C LEU A 32 2.50 0.23 -6.66
N THR A 33 1.78 0.62 -7.70
CA THR A 33 2.35 1.16 -8.95
C THR A 33 1.57 2.37 -9.44
N SER A 34 2.18 3.13 -10.36
CA SER A 34 1.54 4.25 -11.05
C SER A 34 1.93 4.28 -12.53
N THR A 35 1.01 4.69 -13.39
CA THR A 35 1.31 5.06 -14.78
C THR A 35 1.67 6.54 -14.90
N THR A 36 1.36 7.36 -13.89
CA THR A 36 1.63 8.80 -13.88
C THR A 36 3.11 9.11 -13.61
N PHE A 37 3.78 8.29 -12.79
CA PHE A 37 5.22 8.39 -12.48
C PHE A 37 5.80 7.03 -12.11
N LYS A 38 7.13 6.91 -12.10
CA LYS A 38 7.84 5.70 -11.65
C LYS A 38 8.42 5.92 -10.26
N ASP A 39 8.60 4.82 -9.53
CA ASP A 39 9.19 4.85 -8.18
C ASP A 39 10.53 5.60 -8.16
N GLY A 40 10.70 6.49 -7.21
CA GLY A 40 11.88 7.35 -7.06
C GLY A 40 12.04 8.42 -8.16
N GLN A 41 11.04 8.66 -9.02
CA GLN A 41 11.14 9.63 -10.10
C GLN A 41 10.30 10.89 -9.85
N MET A 42 10.64 11.96 -10.57
CA MET A 42 9.90 13.22 -10.52
C MET A 42 8.45 13.03 -10.99
N MET A 43 7.52 13.51 -10.20
CA MET A 43 6.10 13.58 -10.57
C MET A 43 5.85 14.76 -11.53
N PRO A 44 4.90 14.63 -12.48
CA PRO A 44 4.55 15.72 -13.38
C PRO A 44 3.89 16.87 -12.62
N ARG A 45 4.08 18.12 -13.11
CA ARG A 45 3.57 19.35 -12.47
C ARG A 45 2.06 19.30 -12.16
N LYS A 46 1.26 18.67 -13.01
CA LYS A 46 -0.20 18.58 -12.83
C LYS A 46 -0.64 17.95 -11.51
N VAL A 47 0.19 17.06 -10.91
CA VAL A 47 -0.13 16.43 -9.63
C VAL A 47 0.06 17.37 -8.44
N ALA A 48 0.87 18.41 -8.56
CA ALA A 48 1.04 19.40 -7.50
C ALA A 48 -0.27 20.12 -7.20
N ASN A 49 -0.41 20.57 -5.97
CA ASN A 49 -1.59 21.31 -5.53
C ASN A 49 -1.76 22.62 -6.31
N THR A 50 -3.00 23.09 -6.36
CA THR A 50 -3.38 24.40 -6.88
C THR A 50 -3.97 25.22 -5.73
N ASN A 51 -3.19 26.16 -5.19
CA ASN A 51 -3.67 27.11 -4.18
C ASN A 51 -3.09 28.50 -4.51
N PRO A 52 -3.91 29.43 -5.00
CA PRO A 52 -3.43 30.76 -5.40
C PRO A 52 -2.85 31.59 -4.25
N GLN A 53 -3.13 31.22 -2.99
CA GLN A 53 -2.59 31.89 -1.81
C GLN A 53 -1.21 31.34 -1.40
N ASN A 54 -0.78 30.21 -1.97
CA ASN A 54 0.54 29.64 -1.74
C ASN A 54 1.32 29.54 -3.05
N PRO A 55 2.38 30.39 -3.25
CA PRO A 55 3.12 30.45 -4.50
C PRO A 55 3.89 29.15 -4.83
N ASN A 56 3.96 28.20 -3.90
CA ASN A 56 4.58 26.90 -4.12
C ASN A 56 3.60 25.84 -4.67
N CYS A 57 2.29 26.11 -4.62
CA CYS A 57 1.26 25.22 -5.14
C CYS A 57 1.01 25.52 -6.63
N VAL A 58 1.88 25.03 -7.50
CA VAL A 58 1.97 25.44 -8.92
C VAL A 58 1.28 24.47 -9.89
N GLY A 59 0.55 23.49 -9.39
CA GLY A 59 -0.06 22.42 -10.18
C GLY A 59 -1.55 22.62 -10.46
N GLU A 60 -2.21 21.49 -10.70
CA GLU A 60 -3.64 21.40 -11.02
C GLU A 60 -4.39 20.54 -10.01
N ASN A 61 -3.69 20.00 -9.00
CA ASN A 61 -4.19 19.07 -7.99
C ASN A 61 -4.79 17.79 -8.61
N VAL A 62 -4.25 17.32 -9.73
CA VAL A 62 -4.69 16.06 -10.36
C VAL A 62 -4.06 14.90 -9.62
N SER A 63 -4.86 14.06 -8.97
CA SER A 63 -4.36 12.87 -8.29
C SER A 63 -3.69 11.92 -9.28
N PRO A 64 -2.54 11.32 -8.97
CA PRO A 64 -1.91 10.34 -9.86
C PRO A 64 -2.79 9.10 -10.02
N GLN A 65 -2.66 8.40 -11.15
CA GLN A 65 -3.16 7.04 -11.27
C GLN A 65 -2.39 6.15 -10.31
N LEU A 66 -3.10 5.30 -9.56
CA LEU A 66 -2.53 4.33 -8.64
C LEU A 66 -3.18 2.97 -8.85
N SER A 67 -2.38 1.90 -8.81
CA SER A 67 -2.88 0.52 -8.86
C SER A 67 -2.13 -0.35 -7.87
N TRP A 68 -2.83 -1.29 -7.25
CA TRP A 68 -2.21 -2.27 -6.37
C TRP A 68 -2.65 -3.68 -6.71
N SER A 69 -1.77 -4.65 -6.47
CA SER A 69 -1.95 -6.05 -6.83
C SER A 69 -1.38 -6.99 -5.77
N ASN A 70 -1.81 -8.26 -5.83
CA ASN A 70 -1.33 -9.32 -4.96
C ASN A 70 -1.57 -9.01 -3.46
N ALA A 71 -2.77 -8.48 -3.15
CA ALA A 71 -3.15 -8.21 -1.77
C ALA A 71 -3.07 -9.50 -0.93
N PRO A 72 -2.57 -9.42 0.32
CA PRO A 72 -2.50 -10.59 1.21
C PRO A 72 -3.88 -11.21 1.45
N GLU A 73 -3.88 -12.52 1.72
CA GLU A 73 -5.09 -13.25 2.07
C GLU A 73 -5.77 -12.66 3.32
N GLY A 74 -7.10 -12.67 3.34
CA GLY A 74 -7.90 -12.11 4.43
C GLY A 74 -8.06 -10.59 4.37
N THR A 75 -7.61 -9.93 3.28
CA THR A 75 -7.86 -8.49 3.06
C THR A 75 -9.34 -8.24 2.84
N LYS A 76 -9.95 -7.36 3.65
CA LYS A 76 -11.33 -6.90 3.52
C LYS A 76 -11.40 -5.47 2.97
N SER A 77 -10.44 -4.63 3.32
CA SER A 77 -10.33 -3.27 2.81
C SER A 77 -8.89 -2.82 2.68
N PHE A 78 -8.71 -1.66 2.04
CA PHE A 78 -7.41 -0.98 1.97
C PHE A 78 -7.50 0.40 2.62
N ALA A 79 -6.34 0.89 3.05
CA ALA A 79 -6.11 2.30 3.29
C ALA A 79 -5.00 2.80 2.35
N LEU A 80 -5.03 4.08 2.02
CA LEU A 80 -4.00 4.75 1.23
C LEU A 80 -3.61 6.05 1.89
N LEU A 81 -2.32 6.19 2.16
CA LEU A 81 -1.72 7.34 2.80
C LEU A 81 -0.73 8.00 1.83
N MET A 82 -0.66 9.33 1.82
CA MET A 82 0.37 10.09 1.11
C MET A 82 1.03 11.06 2.06
N GLU A 83 2.35 10.97 2.18
CA GLU A 83 3.16 11.66 3.16
C GLU A 83 4.34 12.40 2.51
N ASP A 84 4.68 13.56 3.04
CA ASP A 84 5.89 14.33 2.76
C ASP A 84 6.66 14.50 4.08
N PRO A 85 7.66 13.66 4.36
CA PRO A 85 8.43 13.73 5.60
C PRO A 85 9.27 14.99 5.73
N GLU A 86 9.68 15.63 4.63
CA GLU A 86 10.46 16.86 4.63
C GLU A 86 9.60 18.11 4.85
N GLY A 87 8.29 17.97 4.66
CA GLY A 87 7.35 19.08 4.81
C GLY A 87 7.40 19.73 6.20
N ARG A 88 7.12 21.04 6.28
CA ARG A 88 7.10 21.81 7.53
C ARG A 88 8.43 21.73 8.31
N GLY A 89 9.54 21.72 7.57
CA GLY A 89 10.89 21.68 8.17
C GLY A 89 11.24 20.34 8.83
N GLY A 90 10.71 19.24 8.30
CA GLY A 90 10.94 17.88 8.80
C GLY A 90 9.90 17.39 9.82
N ALA A 91 8.88 18.21 10.13
CA ALA A 91 7.78 17.78 10.98
C ALA A 91 6.74 16.89 10.24
N GLY A 92 6.85 16.82 8.92
CA GLY A 92 6.00 16.04 8.05
C GLY A 92 4.68 16.73 7.68
N VAL A 93 4.16 16.33 6.51
CA VAL A 93 2.84 16.72 6.01
C VAL A 93 2.10 15.47 5.55
N HIS A 94 0.91 15.25 6.07
CA HIS A 94 -0.01 14.21 5.59
C HIS A 94 -0.87 14.81 4.50
N HIS A 95 -0.58 14.45 3.25
CA HIS A 95 -1.23 14.99 2.07
C HIS A 95 -2.57 14.33 1.78
N TRP A 96 -2.70 13.05 2.10
CA TRP A 96 -3.93 12.29 1.90
C TRP A 96 -4.02 11.14 2.90
N VAL A 97 -5.21 10.99 3.50
CA VAL A 97 -5.56 9.90 4.42
C VAL A 97 -6.87 9.31 3.94
N ALA A 98 -6.85 8.12 3.36
CA ALA A 98 -8.02 7.40 2.88
C ALA A 98 -8.03 5.99 3.48
N TYR A 99 -9.18 5.51 3.91
CA TYR A 99 -9.34 4.16 4.46
C TYR A 99 -10.73 3.61 4.11
N GLY A 100 -11.01 2.36 4.47
CA GLY A 100 -12.26 1.71 4.14
C GLY A 100 -12.46 1.55 2.62
N ILE A 101 -11.38 1.50 1.83
CA ILE A 101 -11.44 1.21 0.40
C ILE A 101 -11.79 -0.28 0.26
N PRO A 102 -12.95 -0.67 -0.33
CA PRO A 102 -13.33 -2.08 -0.45
C PRO A 102 -12.28 -2.92 -1.16
N ALA A 103 -12.11 -4.19 -0.77
CA ALA A 103 -11.14 -5.10 -1.39
C ALA A 103 -11.35 -5.30 -2.90
N SER A 104 -12.53 -5.02 -3.42
CA SER A 104 -12.83 -5.04 -4.86
C SER A 104 -12.26 -3.86 -5.64
N VAL A 105 -11.85 -2.78 -4.95
CA VAL A 105 -11.19 -1.61 -5.54
C VAL A 105 -9.69 -1.84 -5.48
N THR A 106 -9.04 -1.93 -6.63
CA THR A 106 -7.58 -2.17 -6.77
C THR A 106 -6.86 -1.06 -7.52
N SER A 107 -7.55 0.02 -7.82
CA SER A 107 -6.95 1.18 -8.49
C SER A 107 -7.80 2.43 -8.35
N PHE A 108 -7.13 3.57 -8.53
CA PHE A 108 -7.74 4.87 -8.81
C PHE A 108 -7.21 5.42 -10.13
N ALA A 109 -8.09 5.88 -10.99
CA ALA A 109 -7.71 6.55 -12.23
C ALA A 109 -7.07 7.92 -11.92
N GLU A 110 -6.32 8.45 -12.88
CA GLU A 110 -5.76 9.81 -12.77
C GLU A 110 -6.88 10.84 -12.61
N GLY A 111 -6.75 11.70 -11.61
CA GLY A 111 -7.75 12.74 -11.28
C GLY A 111 -8.96 12.24 -10.48
N GLU A 112 -9.17 10.95 -10.36
CA GLU A 112 -10.38 10.37 -9.75
C GLU A 112 -10.57 10.79 -8.29
N VAL A 113 -9.49 10.88 -7.53
CA VAL A 113 -9.53 11.19 -6.09
C VAL A 113 -9.06 12.61 -5.76
N SER A 114 -8.99 13.49 -6.77
CA SER A 114 -8.78 14.93 -6.59
C SER A 114 -9.95 15.61 -5.88
N LYS A 115 -11.08 14.93 -5.76
CA LYS A 115 -12.31 15.34 -5.06
C LYS A 115 -12.77 14.20 -4.16
N PRO A 116 -13.66 14.45 -3.19
CA PRO A 116 -14.27 13.38 -2.40
C PRO A 116 -14.88 12.29 -3.28
N SER A 117 -14.72 11.03 -2.88
CA SER A 117 -15.20 9.85 -3.62
C SER A 117 -15.91 8.90 -2.67
N GLU A 118 -16.92 8.19 -3.13
CA GLU A 118 -17.63 7.15 -2.38
C GLU A 118 -16.85 5.82 -2.30
N LYS A 119 -15.73 5.72 -3.01
CA LYS A 119 -14.87 4.52 -3.00
C LYS A 119 -14.02 4.38 -1.75
N TYR A 120 -14.01 5.39 -0.87
CA TYR A 120 -13.26 5.35 0.39
C TYR A 120 -13.86 6.30 1.41
N ILE A 121 -13.45 6.15 2.66
CA ILE A 121 -13.72 7.11 3.73
C ILE A 121 -12.53 8.07 3.80
N GLY A 122 -12.79 9.38 3.64
CA GLY A 122 -11.79 10.43 3.78
C GLY A 122 -11.44 10.66 5.25
N GLY A 123 -10.15 10.56 5.56
CA GLY A 123 -9.57 11.01 6.81
C GLY A 123 -9.26 12.51 6.77
N LYS A 124 -8.57 13.00 7.80
CA LYS A 124 -8.18 14.40 7.93
C LYS A 124 -6.69 14.56 7.60
N SER A 125 -6.39 15.13 6.43
CA SER A 125 -5.02 15.51 6.06
C SER A 125 -4.52 16.71 6.88
N THR A 126 -3.25 17.07 6.77
CA THR A 126 -2.70 18.29 7.39
C THR A 126 -3.40 19.55 6.90
N GLN A 127 -3.95 19.54 5.68
CA GLN A 127 -4.74 20.63 5.09
C GLN A 127 -6.22 20.59 5.50
N GLY A 128 -6.65 19.58 6.26
CA GLY A 128 -8.03 19.42 6.74
C GLY A 128 -8.99 18.86 5.70
N VAL A 129 -8.49 18.35 4.56
CA VAL A 129 -9.30 17.76 3.48
C VAL A 129 -9.23 16.25 3.50
N GLY A 130 -10.31 15.58 3.06
CA GLY A 130 -10.43 14.13 3.04
C GLY A 130 -10.11 13.48 1.68
N ASN A 131 -9.68 14.26 0.68
CA ASN A 131 -9.29 13.81 -0.65
C ASN A 131 -7.83 14.17 -0.92
N TYR A 132 -7.31 13.73 -2.06
CA TYR A 132 -5.95 14.03 -2.48
C TYR A 132 -5.65 15.53 -2.44
N SER A 133 -4.53 15.89 -1.83
CA SER A 133 -3.96 17.23 -1.78
C SER A 133 -2.51 17.15 -2.22
N GLY A 134 -2.21 17.60 -3.42
CA GLY A 134 -0.92 17.45 -4.07
C GLY A 134 0.22 18.23 -3.42
N PRO A 135 1.47 18.03 -3.90
CA PRO A 135 2.66 18.76 -3.48
C PRO A 135 2.57 20.27 -3.55
N CYS A 136 3.15 20.96 -2.58
CA CYS A 136 3.40 22.40 -2.60
C CYS A 136 4.84 22.70 -2.17
N THR A 137 5.80 21.94 -2.69
CA THR A 137 7.22 22.04 -2.34
C THR A 137 7.81 23.36 -2.83
N PRO A 138 8.56 24.10 -2.00
CA PRO A 138 9.28 25.29 -2.45
C PRO A 138 10.37 24.94 -3.48
N PRO A 139 10.93 25.95 -4.20
CA PRO A 139 12.12 25.73 -5.03
C PRO A 139 13.31 25.25 -4.19
N GLY A 140 14.17 24.43 -4.80
CA GLY A 140 15.38 23.92 -4.15
C GLY A 140 15.50 22.40 -4.23
N THR A 141 15.55 21.73 -3.08
CA THR A 141 15.65 20.27 -3.03
C THR A 141 14.28 19.63 -3.23
N PRO A 142 14.17 18.59 -4.07
CA PRO A 142 12.93 17.82 -4.17
C PRO A 142 12.57 17.15 -2.84
N HIS A 143 11.28 17.17 -2.49
CA HIS A 143 10.73 16.36 -1.40
C HIS A 143 10.32 14.98 -1.89
N HIS A 144 10.29 14.01 -0.98
CA HIS A 144 9.81 12.65 -1.22
C HIS A 144 8.34 12.55 -0.81
N TYR A 145 7.51 12.20 -1.75
CA TYR A 145 6.08 11.95 -1.50
C TYR A 145 5.87 10.44 -1.48
N THR A 146 5.74 9.89 -0.28
CA THR A 146 5.56 8.46 -0.08
C THR A 146 4.07 8.11 -0.11
N PHE A 147 3.66 7.32 -1.08
CA PHE A 147 2.35 6.69 -1.13
C PHE A 147 2.45 5.31 -0.51
N VAL A 148 1.57 5.00 0.43
CA VAL A 148 1.52 3.69 1.10
C VAL A 148 0.11 3.15 1.00
N VAL A 149 -0.06 1.99 0.35
CA VAL A 149 -1.29 1.21 0.44
C VAL A 149 -1.14 0.16 1.54
N VAL A 150 -2.13 0.08 2.41
CA VAL A 150 -2.20 -0.88 3.51
C VAL A 150 -3.38 -1.81 3.27
N ALA A 151 -3.13 -3.11 3.19
CA ALA A 151 -4.18 -4.13 3.20
C ALA A 151 -4.62 -4.39 4.65
N THR A 152 -5.93 -4.42 4.91
CA THR A 152 -6.47 -4.57 6.27
C THR A 152 -7.59 -5.62 6.33
N ASP A 153 -7.84 -6.18 7.50
CA ASP A 153 -9.01 -7.02 7.78
C ASP A 153 -10.18 -6.24 8.42
N LEU A 154 -10.08 -4.91 8.51
CA LEU A 154 -11.19 -4.04 8.90
C LEU A 154 -12.26 -4.02 7.80
N ASP A 155 -13.51 -4.02 8.20
CA ASP A 155 -14.61 -3.87 7.24
C ASP A 155 -14.62 -2.43 6.66
N PRO A 156 -14.98 -2.24 5.37
CA PRO A 156 -14.89 -0.93 4.71
C PRO A 156 -15.64 0.21 5.42
N LYS A 157 -16.68 -0.10 6.21
CA LYS A 157 -17.52 0.88 6.94
C LYS A 157 -17.30 0.88 8.44
N GLU A 158 -16.27 0.20 8.93
CA GLU A 158 -16.05 0.02 10.37
C GLU A 158 -15.59 1.31 11.05
N LEU A 159 -14.80 2.13 10.36
CA LEU A 159 -14.23 3.35 10.91
C LEU A 159 -15.06 4.59 10.56
N ALA A 160 -15.16 5.52 11.52
CA ALA A 160 -15.82 6.81 11.29
C ALA A 160 -15.01 7.68 10.29
N PRO A 161 -15.67 8.56 9.52
CA PRO A 161 -14.98 9.52 8.66
C PRO A 161 -14.22 10.58 9.48
N GLY A 162 -13.16 11.15 8.87
CA GLY A 162 -12.43 12.28 9.42
C GLY A 162 -11.38 11.94 10.46
N LEU A 163 -10.98 10.67 10.62
CA LEU A 163 -9.83 10.31 11.46
C LEU A 163 -8.56 10.95 10.92
N THR A 164 -7.72 11.47 11.80
CA THR A 164 -6.34 11.81 11.45
C THR A 164 -5.55 10.55 11.13
N ARG A 165 -4.36 10.73 10.54
CA ARG A 165 -3.45 9.59 10.31
C ARG A 165 -3.15 8.83 11.59
N GLU A 166 -2.84 9.53 12.67
CA GLU A 166 -2.48 8.96 13.97
C GLU A 166 -3.66 8.17 14.58
N GLU A 167 -4.87 8.73 14.51
CA GLU A 167 -6.08 8.05 14.97
C GLU A 167 -6.37 6.80 14.13
N PHE A 168 -6.21 6.87 12.80
CA PHE A 168 -6.32 5.71 11.93
C PHE A 168 -5.28 4.64 12.27
N LEU A 169 -4.00 5.01 12.40
CA LEU A 169 -2.93 4.07 12.73
C LEU A 169 -3.13 3.43 14.11
N ALA A 170 -3.66 4.15 15.08
CA ALA A 170 -4.00 3.59 16.39
C ALA A 170 -5.13 2.54 16.33
N LYS A 171 -6.04 2.65 15.32
CA LYS A 171 -7.04 1.62 15.04
C LYS A 171 -6.46 0.45 14.28
N LEU A 172 -5.56 0.70 13.33
CA LEU A 172 -4.92 -0.30 12.51
C LEU A 172 -3.95 -1.19 13.32
N VAL A 173 -3.19 -0.59 14.22
CA VAL A 173 -2.20 -1.27 15.07
C VAL A 173 -2.47 -0.90 16.53
N PRO A 174 -3.52 -1.47 17.12
CA PRO A 174 -3.85 -1.20 18.52
C PRO A 174 -2.73 -1.71 19.46
N PRO A 175 -2.59 -1.15 20.66
CA PRO A 175 -1.60 -1.63 21.61
C PRO A 175 -1.85 -3.08 22.04
N ALA A 176 -0.77 -3.80 22.37
CA ALA A 176 -0.85 -5.16 22.89
C ALA A 176 -1.80 -5.23 24.13
N PRO A 177 -2.56 -6.33 24.32
CA PRO A 177 -2.47 -7.62 23.60
C PRO A 177 -3.31 -7.72 22.32
N ALA A 178 -3.96 -6.64 21.86
CA ALA A 178 -4.74 -6.67 20.64
C ALA A 178 -3.86 -6.92 19.40
N MET A 179 -4.44 -7.60 18.42
CA MET A 179 -3.71 -7.92 17.17
C MET A 179 -3.82 -6.77 16.15
N SER A 180 -2.77 -6.60 15.35
CA SER A 180 -2.79 -5.67 14.23
C SER A 180 -3.82 -6.09 13.17
N HIS A 181 -4.56 -5.12 12.67
CA HIS A 181 -5.46 -5.26 11.53
C HIS A 181 -4.74 -5.13 10.18
N SER A 182 -3.45 -4.80 10.16
CA SER A 182 -2.64 -4.76 8.94
C SER A 182 -2.29 -6.16 8.47
N LYS A 183 -2.59 -6.46 7.21
CA LYS A 183 -2.22 -7.70 6.52
C LYS A 183 -0.95 -7.55 5.69
N GLY A 184 -0.61 -6.34 5.31
CA GLY A 184 0.58 -6.02 4.54
C GLY A 184 0.54 -4.61 3.99
N THR A 185 1.68 -4.13 3.53
CA THR A 185 1.84 -2.78 2.98
C THR A 185 2.64 -2.82 1.68
N ALA A 186 2.35 -1.88 0.78
CA ALA A 186 3.18 -1.62 -0.38
C ALA A 186 3.35 -0.10 -0.55
N GLY A 187 4.53 0.32 -0.98
CA GLY A 187 4.90 1.72 -1.11
C GLY A 187 5.30 2.11 -2.53
N LEU A 188 5.19 3.40 -2.82
CA LEU A 188 5.64 4.05 -4.05
C LEU A 188 6.08 5.47 -3.70
N VAL A 189 7.25 5.89 -4.16
CA VAL A 189 7.80 7.22 -3.87
C VAL A 189 7.82 8.07 -5.14
N GLY A 190 7.18 9.24 -5.09
CA GLY A 190 7.31 10.27 -6.11
C GLY A 190 8.12 11.45 -5.58
N LEU A 191 8.94 12.07 -6.42
CA LEU A 191 9.67 13.28 -6.09
C LEU A 191 8.95 14.50 -6.65
N PHE A 192 8.98 15.60 -5.91
CA PHE A 192 8.49 16.87 -6.44
C PHE A 192 9.23 18.06 -5.84
N VAL A 193 9.50 19.04 -6.69
CA VAL A 193 9.97 20.37 -6.33
C VAL A 193 9.31 21.39 -7.25
N LYS A 194 9.01 22.58 -6.74
CA LYS A 194 8.51 23.65 -7.61
C LYS A 194 9.57 23.97 -8.67
N PRO A 195 9.24 23.92 -9.98
CA PRO A 195 10.14 24.40 -11.03
C PRO A 195 10.48 25.88 -10.84
N ASN A 196 11.72 26.23 -11.19
CA ASN A 196 12.21 27.62 -11.20
C ASN A 196 11.45 28.47 -12.25
#